data_94725893f271ab9b24e76b66d9062799
#
_entry.id   94725893f271ab9b24e76b66d9062799
#
_cell.length_a   1.000
_cell.length_b   1.000
_cell.length_c   1.000
_cell.angle_alpha   90.00
_cell.angle_beta   90.00
_cell.angle_gamma   90.00
#
_symmetry.space_group_name_H-M   'P 1'
#
loop_
_entity.id
_entity.type
_entity.pdbx_description
1 polymer ?
#
loop_
_entity_poly.entity_id
_entity_poly.type
_entity_poly.pdbx_seq_one_letter_code
_entity_poly.pdbx_strand_id
1 'polypeptide(L)'
;GLEVMRIINEPTAAALAYGLQREDAHTILVWDLGGGTFDVSILELGEGIFEVRAVSGDSWLGGDDWDSLLLQHLMAEYGRASGTEFPNDAGARYRLRELAERAKRELSSLSVTRVRLALGAGDTRYLELEVSREQLEALTRDLLDRMVAPTHQALADAGLSPGELDRVILVGGMTRMPVVRDLARSLFGKEPYRYID
;
A
#
# COMPACT_ATOMS: atom_id res chain seq x y z
N GLY A 1 24.74 14.73 -16.56
CA GLY A 1 24.33 13.63 -15.69
C GLY A 1 24.65 13.95 -14.23
N LEU A 2 24.04 13.20 -13.31
CA LEU A 2 24.35 13.27 -11.87
C LEU A 2 25.50 12.31 -11.56
N GLU A 3 26.36 12.68 -10.62
CA GLU A 3 27.38 11.80 -10.07
C GLU A 3 26.78 10.98 -8.92
N VAL A 4 26.85 9.64 -9.01
CA VAL A 4 26.34 8.76 -7.96
C VAL A 4 27.37 8.64 -6.85
N MET A 5 27.12 9.24 -5.68
CA MET A 5 28.02 9.24 -4.52
C MET A 5 27.95 7.92 -3.74
N ARG A 6 26.75 7.37 -3.57
CA ARG A 6 26.51 6.14 -2.78
C ARG A 6 25.16 5.53 -3.12
N ILE A 7 25.07 4.21 -2.94
CA ILE A 7 23.79 3.45 -2.91
C ILE A 7 23.51 3.13 -1.44
N ILE A 8 22.27 3.34 -1.01
CA ILE A 8 21.78 2.97 0.33
C ILE A 8 20.51 2.12 0.17
N ASN A 9 20.27 1.23 1.11
CA ASN A 9 19.05 0.42 1.10
C ASN A 9 17.83 1.29 1.43
N GLU A 10 16.70 1.00 0.79
CA GLU A 10 15.45 1.77 0.91
C GLU A 10 14.99 1.94 2.37
N PRO A 11 14.93 0.89 3.22
CA PRO A 11 14.54 1.08 4.62
C PRO A 11 15.49 1.98 5.40
N THR A 12 16.79 1.96 5.10
CA THR A 12 17.77 2.88 5.69
C THR A 12 17.52 4.31 5.23
N ALA A 13 17.22 4.50 3.95
CA ALA A 13 16.86 5.82 3.41
C ALA A 13 15.59 6.36 4.07
N ALA A 14 14.58 5.51 4.25
CA ALA A 14 13.36 5.86 4.96
C ALA A 14 13.64 6.32 6.40
N ALA A 15 14.41 5.54 7.16
CA ALA A 15 14.79 5.88 8.54
C ALA A 15 15.53 7.21 8.62
N LEU A 16 16.45 7.48 7.69
CA LEU A 16 17.17 8.76 7.60
C LEU A 16 16.26 9.94 7.28
N ALA A 17 15.30 9.76 6.38
CA ALA A 17 14.34 10.80 5.99
C ALA A 17 13.44 11.22 7.16
N TYR A 18 13.19 10.33 8.11
CA TYR A 18 12.46 10.64 9.35
C TYR A 18 13.27 11.41 10.39
N GLY A 19 14.47 11.85 10.04
CA GLY A 19 15.29 12.71 10.92
C GLY A 19 15.75 12.02 12.19
N LEU A 20 15.89 10.71 12.17
CA LEU A 20 16.45 9.97 13.30
C LEU A 20 17.92 10.36 13.45
N GLN A 21 18.20 11.08 14.53
CA GLN A 21 19.55 11.55 14.81
C GLN A 21 20.41 10.36 15.23
N ARG A 22 21.69 10.40 14.82
CA ARG A 22 22.66 9.31 14.98
C ARG A 22 23.07 9.03 16.43
N GLU A 23 22.59 9.83 17.38
CA GLU A 23 23.09 9.81 18.77
C GLU A 23 22.30 8.92 19.70
N ASP A 24 21.06 8.56 19.34
CA ASP A 24 20.20 7.71 20.16
C ASP A 24 20.11 6.28 19.56
N ALA A 25 20.20 5.28 20.44
CA ALA A 25 19.91 3.91 20.04
C ALA A 25 18.40 3.74 19.83
N HIS A 26 18.00 3.26 18.65
CA HIS A 26 16.60 3.03 18.30
C HIS A 26 16.42 1.72 17.55
N THR A 27 15.38 0.99 17.93
CA THR A 27 14.87 -0.16 17.18
C THR A 27 13.68 0.29 16.32
N ILE A 28 13.84 0.21 15.03
CA ILE A 28 12.92 0.78 14.03
C ILE A 28 12.37 -0.32 13.15
N LEU A 29 11.07 -0.34 12.98
CA LEU A 29 10.44 -1.17 11.96
C LEU A 29 10.00 -0.26 10.80
N VAL A 30 10.47 -0.56 9.61
CA VAL A 30 10.02 0.03 8.34
C VAL A 30 9.03 -0.95 7.70
N TRP A 31 7.82 -0.46 7.46
CA TRP A 31 6.71 -1.21 6.90
C TRP A 31 6.34 -0.57 5.56
N ASP A 32 6.83 -1.15 4.48
CA ASP A 32 6.75 -0.58 3.13
C ASP A 32 5.75 -1.35 2.28
N LEU A 33 4.65 -0.70 1.91
CA LEU A 33 3.66 -1.22 0.97
C LEU A 33 3.63 -0.34 -0.27
N GLY A 34 4.37 -0.79 -1.28
CA GLY A 34 4.50 -0.14 -2.58
C GLY A 34 3.40 -0.52 -3.57
N GLY A 35 3.71 -0.36 -4.86
CA GLY A 35 2.81 -0.75 -5.95
C GLY A 35 2.75 -2.25 -6.19
N GLY A 36 3.86 -2.97 -6.03
CA GLY A 36 3.96 -4.41 -6.34
C GLY A 36 4.50 -5.28 -5.23
N THR A 37 5.13 -4.71 -4.19
CA THR A 37 5.73 -5.45 -3.08
C THR A 37 5.30 -4.92 -1.74
N PHE A 38 5.33 -5.80 -0.76
CA PHE A 38 5.23 -5.49 0.66
C PHE A 38 6.49 -5.95 1.36
N ASP A 39 7.20 -5.03 1.99
CA ASP A 39 8.47 -5.28 2.66
C ASP A 39 8.43 -4.82 4.12
N VAL A 40 8.96 -5.65 5.02
CA VAL A 40 9.09 -5.38 6.44
C VAL A 40 10.57 -5.48 6.80
N SER A 41 11.16 -4.40 7.27
CA SER A 41 12.56 -4.36 7.69
C SER A 41 12.66 -3.87 9.12
N ILE A 42 13.43 -4.57 9.94
CA ILE A 42 13.76 -4.15 11.30
C ILE A 42 15.21 -3.70 11.32
N LEU A 43 15.42 -2.46 11.75
CA LEU A 43 16.72 -1.80 11.82
C LEU A 43 17.03 -1.43 13.25
N GLU A 44 18.28 -1.57 13.62
CA GLU A 44 18.84 -1.02 14.86
C GLU A 44 19.76 0.13 14.50
N LEU A 45 19.50 1.28 15.13
CA LEU A 45 20.34 2.45 15.02
C LEU A 45 21.15 2.56 16.31
N GLY A 46 22.46 2.60 16.20
CA GLY A 46 23.38 2.81 17.32
C GLY A 46 24.70 3.38 16.84
N GLU A 47 25.29 4.30 17.60
CA GLU A 47 26.59 4.92 17.31
C GLU A 47 26.72 5.47 15.87
N GLY A 48 25.60 5.92 15.30
CA GLY A 48 25.55 6.45 13.94
C GLY A 48 25.53 5.40 12.82
N ILE A 49 25.35 4.12 13.15
CA ILE A 49 25.29 3.00 12.22
C ILE A 49 23.86 2.45 12.20
N PHE A 50 23.37 2.15 11.00
CA PHE A 50 22.12 1.39 10.79
C PHE A 50 22.49 -0.05 10.52
N GLU A 51 22.03 -0.96 11.37
CA GLU A 51 22.15 -2.40 11.18
C GLU A 51 20.77 -2.98 10.85
N VAL A 52 20.68 -3.75 9.75
CA VAL A 52 19.45 -4.48 9.40
C VAL A 52 19.44 -5.78 10.18
N ARG A 53 18.48 -5.94 11.11
CA ARG A 53 18.35 -7.12 11.99
C ARG A 53 17.53 -8.22 11.34
N ALA A 54 16.45 -7.84 10.64
CA ALA A 54 15.58 -8.79 9.95
C ALA A 54 14.89 -8.13 8.76
N VAL A 55 14.59 -8.96 7.74
CA VAL A 55 13.78 -8.57 6.59
C VAL A 55 12.82 -9.70 6.27
N SER A 56 11.57 -9.36 6.03
CA SER A 56 10.54 -10.28 5.54
C SER A 56 9.61 -9.52 4.61
N GLY A 57 8.72 -10.20 3.88
CA GLY A 57 7.80 -9.52 2.97
C GLY A 57 7.01 -10.47 2.09
N ASP A 58 6.27 -9.88 1.17
CA ASP A 58 5.55 -10.57 0.10
C ASP A 58 5.83 -9.83 -1.22
N SER A 59 6.65 -10.45 -2.07
CA SER A 59 7.09 -9.87 -3.36
C SER A 59 5.97 -9.79 -4.41
N TRP A 60 4.78 -10.27 -4.09
CA TRP A 60 3.61 -10.29 -4.96
C TRP A 60 2.39 -9.65 -4.29
N LEU A 61 2.62 -8.70 -3.39
CA LEU A 61 1.58 -7.96 -2.69
C LEU A 61 1.84 -6.46 -2.77
N GLY A 62 0.97 -5.74 -3.44
CA GLY A 62 1.08 -4.30 -3.57
C GLY A 62 -0.17 -3.64 -4.12
N GLY A 63 -0.12 -2.34 -4.32
CA GLY A 63 -1.23 -1.52 -4.80
C GLY A 63 -1.89 -2.01 -6.09
N ASP A 64 -1.13 -2.74 -6.93
CA ASP A 64 -1.61 -3.35 -8.17
C ASP A 64 -2.65 -4.45 -7.92
N ASP A 65 -2.58 -5.14 -6.77
CA ASP A 65 -3.57 -6.14 -6.38
C ASP A 65 -4.89 -5.48 -6.00
N TRP A 66 -4.83 -4.36 -5.26
CA TRP A 66 -6.01 -3.53 -4.97
C TRP A 66 -6.67 -3.02 -6.26
N ASP A 67 -5.86 -2.52 -7.20
CA ASP A 67 -6.34 -2.06 -8.50
C ASP A 67 -6.99 -3.18 -9.29
N SER A 68 -6.42 -4.38 -9.23
CA SER A 68 -6.94 -5.55 -9.94
C SER A 68 -8.29 -6.02 -9.39
N LEU A 69 -8.47 -6.03 -8.07
CA LEU A 69 -9.75 -6.37 -7.45
C LEU A 69 -10.82 -5.31 -7.72
N LEU A 70 -10.45 -4.03 -7.64
CA LEU A 70 -11.37 -2.95 -7.97
C LEU A 70 -11.75 -2.95 -9.46
N LEU A 71 -10.79 -3.22 -10.35
CA LEU A 71 -11.05 -3.40 -11.78
C LEU A 71 -12.07 -4.51 -12.04
N GLN A 72 -11.91 -5.66 -11.40
CA GLN A 72 -12.85 -6.79 -11.52
C GLN A 72 -14.25 -6.40 -11.03
N HIS A 73 -14.32 -5.69 -9.90
CA HIS A 73 -15.58 -5.17 -9.38
C HIS A 73 -16.27 -4.22 -10.37
N LEU A 74 -15.54 -3.26 -10.94
CA LEU A 74 -16.08 -2.31 -11.92
C LEU A 74 -16.55 -3.01 -13.21
N MET A 75 -15.85 -4.05 -13.67
CA MET A 75 -16.29 -4.85 -14.81
C MET A 75 -17.59 -5.59 -14.52
N ALA A 76 -17.74 -6.15 -13.32
CA ALA A 76 -18.95 -6.83 -12.90
C ALA A 76 -20.15 -5.87 -12.80
N GLU A 77 -19.94 -4.67 -12.25
CA GLU A 77 -20.96 -3.61 -12.19
C GLU A 77 -21.38 -3.15 -13.60
N TYR A 78 -20.41 -2.98 -14.50
CA TYR A 78 -20.69 -2.67 -15.88
C TYR A 78 -21.61 -3.75 -16.51
N GLY A 79 -21.27 -5.03 -16.31
CA GLY A 79 -22.07 -6.15 -16.82
C GLY A 79 -23.50 -6.15 -16.30
N ARG A 80 -23.67 -5.86 -15.00
CA ARG A 80 -24.99 -5.75 -14.36
C ARG A 80 -25.84 -4.59 -14.92
N ALA A 81 -25.22 -3.45 -15.15
CA ALA A 81 -25.91 -2.24 -15.58
C ALA A 81 -26.19 -2.24 -17.10
N SER A 82 -25.26 -2.74 -17.92
CA SER A 82 -25.39 -2.74 -19.39
C SER A 82 -26.10 -3.98 -19.95
N GLY A 83 -26.18 -5.06 -19.18
CA GLY A 83 -26.67 -6.35 -19.65
C GLY A 83 -25.70 -7.09 -20.58
N THR A 84 -24.47 -6.60 -20.73
CA THR A 84 -23.42 -7.16 -21.60
C THR A 84 -22.10 -7.23 -20.84
N GLU A 85 -21.25 -8.19 -21.21
CA GLU A 85 -19.90 -8.22 -20.64
C GLU A 85 -19.09 -6.97 -20.99
N PHE A 86 -18.17 -6.61 -20.11
CA PHE A 86 -17.23 -5.52 -20.39
C PHE A 86 -16.41 -5.87 -21.64
N PRO A 87 -16.19 -4.91 -22.57
CA PRO A 87 -15.49 -5.17 -23.81
C PRO A 87 -14.11 -5.81 -23.60
N ASN A 88 -13.85 -6.92 -24.31
CA ASN A 88 -12.54 -7.58 -24.27
C ASN A 88 -11.54 -6.87 -25.21
N ASP A 89 -11.41 -5.56 -25.04
CA ASP A 89 -10.49 -4.70 -25.75
C ASP A 89 -9.38 -4.21 -24.81
N ALA A 90 -8.12 -4.33 -25.24
CA ALA A 90 -6.98 -3.98 -24.42
C ALA A 90 -6.97 -2.48 -24.02
N GLY A 91 -7.39 -1.60 -24.96
CA GLY A 91 -7.49 -0.16 -24.68
C GLY A 91 -8.60 0.18 -23.69
N ALA A 92 -9.76 -0.51 -23.76
CA ALA A 92 -10.85 -0.34 -22.80
C ALA A 92 -10.42 -0.82 -21.40
N ARG A 93 -9.76 -1.97 -21.33
CA ARG A 93 -9.22 -2.51 -20.06
C ARG A 93 -8.17 -1.61 -19.44
N TYR A 94 -7.26 -1.08 -20.26
CA TYR A 94 -6.26 -0.13 -19.79
C TYR A 94 -6.91 1.12 -19.17
N ARG A 95 -7.85 1.75 -19.88
CA ARG A 95 -8.58 2.92 -19.36
C ARG A 95 -9.35 2.62 -18.08
N LEU A 96 -9.96 1.42 -17.99
CA LEU A 96 -10.66 1.03 -16.76
C LEU A 96 -9.70 0.82 -15.60
N ARG A 97 -8.49 0.29 -15.85
CA ARG A 97 -7.44 0.16 -14.84
C ARG A 97 -6.99 1.52 -14.30
N GLU A 98 -6.79 2.51 -15.17
CA GLU A 98 -6.45 3.88 -14.75
C GLU A 98 -7.57 4.50 -13.89
N LEU A 99 -8.84 4.20 -14.23
CA LEU A 99 -9.98 4.65 -13.43
C LEU A 99 -10.03 3.95 -12.06
N ALA A 100 -9.73 2.66 -12.01
CA ALA A 100 -9.66 1.89 -10.77
C ALA A 100 -8.55 2.43 -9.85
N GLU A 101 -7.34 2.62 -10.37
CA GLU A 101 -6.22 3.21 -9.62
C GLU A 101 -6.58 4.60 -9.09
N ARG A 102 -7.16 5.46 -9.93
CA ARG A 102 -7.60 6.78 -9.49
C ARG A 102 -8.62 6.70 -8.37
N ALA A 103 -9.64 5.84 -8.51
CA ALA A 103 -10.66 5.64 -7.49
C ALA A 103 -10.06 5.14 -6.16
N LYS A 104 -9.15 4.15 -6.22
CA LYS A 104 -8.39 3.69 -5.06
C LYS A 104 -7.67 4.84 -4.35
N ARG A 105 -6.97 5.69 -5.11
CA ARG A 105 -6.22 6.83 -4.56
C ARG A 105 -7.14 7.85 -3.92
N GLU A 106 -8.27 8.19 -4.56
CA GLU A 106 -9.29 9.09 -4.01
C GLU A 106 -9.89 8.54 -2.70
N LEU A 107 -10.14 7.24 -2.63
CA LEU A 107 -10.68 6.57 -1.44
C LEU A 107 -9.71 6.55 -0.25
N SER A 108 -8.44 6.90 -0.43
CA SER A 108 -7.53 7.14 0.69
C SER A 108 -7.92 8.38 1.52
N SER A 109 -8.61 9.34 0.92
CA SER A 109 -9.06 10.58 1.57
C SER A 109 -10.58 10.75 1.60
N LEU A 110 -11.30 10.24 0.59
CA LEU A 110 -12.75 10.31 0.49
C LEU A 110 -13.40 9.02 1.01
N SER A 111 -14.61 9.10 1.53
CA SER A 111 -15.42 7.92 1.87
C SER A 111 -16.11 7.30 0.67
N VAL A 112 -16.36 8.09 -0.38
CA VAL A 112 -17.02 7.67 -1.62
C VAL A 112 -16.39 8.41 -2.81
N THR A 113 -16.23 7.71 -3.93
CA THR A 113 -15.84 8.31 -5.21
C THR A 113 -16.76 7.86 -6.35
N ARG A 114 -16.71 8.56 -7.49
CA ARG A 114 -17.51 8.25 -8.68
C ARG A 114 -16.61 7.88 -9.84
N VAL A 115 -16.91 6.73 -10.44
CA VAL A 115 -16.24 6.25 -11.63
C VAL A 115 -17.19 6.35 -12.81
N ARG A 116 -16.75 6.99 -13.88
CA ARG A 116 -17.52 7.21 -15.11
C ARG A 116 -17.01 6.30 -16.23
N LEU A 117 -17.85 5.37 -16.70
CA LEU A 117 -17.51 4.41 -17.74
C LEU A 117 -18.34 4.69 -19.00
N ALA A 118 -17.68 4.76 -20.16
CA ALA A 118 -18.39 4.81 -21.44
C ALA A 118 -19.05 3.44 -21.73
N LEU A 119 -20.31 3.43 -22.16
CA LEU A 119 -21.07 2.20 -22.44
C LEU A 119 -20.73 1.56 -23.80
N GLY A 120 -19.87 2.17 -24.60
CA GLY A 120 -19.40 1.65 -25.88
C GLY A 120 -18.42 2.58 -26.58
N ALA A 121 -17.71 2.08 -27.58
CA ALA A 121 -16.82 2.88 -28.42
C ALA A 121 -17.67 3.82 -29.29
N GLY A 122 -17.52 5.14 -29.08
CA GLY A 122 -18.30 6.16 -29.77
C GLY A 122 -19.69 6.42 -29.18
N ASP A 123 -20.05 5.76 -28.06
CA ASP A 123 -21.28 6.06 -27.34
C ASP A 123 -21.09 7.32 -26.48
N THR A 124 -22.08 8.19 -26.49
CA THR A 124 -22.12 9.40 -25.62
C THR A 124 -22.71 9.09 -24.25
N ARG A 125 -23.21 7.88 -24.04
CA ARG A 125 -23.78 7.44 -22.76
C ARG A 125 -22.68 6.94 -21.86
N TYR A 126 -22.81 7.27 -20.59
CA TYR A 126 -21.88 6.87 -19.53
C TYR A 126 -22.66 6.17 -18.42
N LEU A 127 -22.04 5.13 -17.88
CA LEU A 127 -22.40 4.54 -16.60
C LEU A 127 -21.65 5.28 -15.50
N GLU A 128 -22.33 5.80 -14.52
CA GLU A 128 -21.75 6.33 -13.30
C GLU A 128 -21.89 5.29 -12.19
N LEU A 129 -20.75 4.91 -11.61
CA LEU A 129 -20.70 3.99 -10.48
C LEU A 129 -20.16 4.73 -9.27
N GLU A 130 -20.86 4.64 -8.16
CA GLU A 130 -20.33 5.05 -6.86
C GLU A 130 -19.57 3.87 -6.25
N VAL A 131 -18.37 4.15 -5.76
CA VAL A 131 -17.55 3.19 -5.02
C VAL A 131 -17.26 3.78 -3.66
N SER A 132 -17.63 3.09 -2.60
CA SER A 132 -17.29 3.51 -1.24
C SER A 132 -15.97 2.89 -0.78
N ARG A 133 -15.34 3.56 0.20
CA ARG A 133 -14.16 3.01 0.89
C ARG A 133 -14.48 1.66 1.54
N GLU A 134 -15.62 1.53 2.19
CA GLU A 134 -16.07 0.29 2.82
C GLU A 134 -16.17 -0.87 1.81
N GLN A 135 -16.66 -0.59 0.59
CA GLN A 135 -16.68 -1.59 -0.48
C GLN A 135 -15.28 -2.01 -0.89
N LEU A 136 -14.36 -1.04 -1.07
CA LEU A 136 -12.98 -1.34 -1.40
C LEU A 136 -12.30 -2.16 -0.29
N GLU A 137 -12.48 -1.79 0.97
CA GLU A 137 -11.95 -2.52 2.13
C GLU A 137 -12.50 -3.95 2.22
N ALA A 138 -13.79 -4.13 1.94
CA ALA A 138 -14.40 -5.45 1.89
C ALA A 138 -13.83 -6.33 0.76
N LEU A 139 -13.63 -5.75 -0.43
CA LEU A 139 -13.04 -6.43 -1.58
C LEU A 139 -11.58 -6.86 -1.36
N THR A 140 -10.85 -6.11 -0.55
CA THR A 140 -9.38 -6.26 -0.42
C THR A 140 -8.95 -6.79 0.94
N ARG A 141 -9.87 -7.32 1.75
CA ARG A 141 -9.58 -7.84 3.09
C ARG A 141 -8.47 -8.89 3.09
N ASP A 142 -8.53 -9.84 2.16
CA ASP A 142 -7.55 -10.93 2.07
C ASP A 142 -6.12 -10.41 1.78
N LEU A 143 -5.99 -9.24 1.13
CA LEU A 143 -4.69 -8.62 0.90
C LEU A 143 -4.09 -8.09 2.21
N LEU A 144 -4.93 -7.55 3.10
CA LEU A 144 -4.48 -7.12 4.44
C LEU A 144 -4.04 -8.30 5.29
N ASP A 145 -4.76 -9.42 5.24
CA ASP A 145 -4.42 -10.63 5.99
C ASP A 145 -3.04 -11.18 5.56
N ARG A 146 -2.67 -11.05 4.28
CA ARG A 146 -1.35 -11.43 3.76
C ARG A 146 -0.20 -10.63 4.36
N MET A 147 -0.43 -9.42 4.87
CA MET A 147 0.60 -8.58 5.49
C MET A 147 0.97 -9.05 6.90
N VAL A 148 0.08 -9.78 7.58
CA VAL A 148 0.24 -10.16 8.98
C VAL A 148 1.39 -11.14 9.18
N ALA A 149 1.43 -12.21 8.40
CA ALA A 149 2.42 -13.27 8.56
C ALA A 149 3.87 -12.79 8.33
N PRO A 150 4.20 -12.04 7.25
CA PRO A 150 5.53 -11.48 7.07
C PRO A 150 5.94 -10.50 8.18
N THR A 151 4.97 -9.73 8.71
CA THR A 151 5.24 -8.81 9.83
C THR A 151 5.64 -9.56 11.09
N HIS A 152 4.90 -10.62 11.44
CA HIS A 152 5.26 -11.47 12.58
C HIS A 152 6.58 -12.21 12.37
N GLN A 153 6.86 -12.64 11.13
CA GLN A 153 8.11 -13.30 10.80
C GLN A 153 9.32 -12.37 11.03
N ALA A 154 9.25 -11.13 10.55
CA ALA A 154 10.33 -10.15 10.75
C ALA A 154 10.60 -9.91 12.26
N LEU A 155 9.53 -9.78 13.07
CA LEU A 155 9.65 -9.62 14.51
C LEU A 155 10.30 -10.85 15.17
N ALA A 156 9.88 -12.04 14.79
CA ALA A 156 10.42 -13.28 15.31
C ALA A 156 11.91 -13.46 14.95
N ASP A 157 12.29 -13.17 13.69
CA ASP A 157 13.66 -13.25 13.21
C ASP A 157 14.59 -12.26 13.92
N ALA A 158 14.07 -11.08 14.29
CA ALA A 158 14.79 -10.10 15.10
C ALA A 158 14.80 -10.44 16.60
N GLY A 159 14.00 -11.40 17.04
CA GLY A 159 13.82 -11.76 18.45
C GLY A 159 13.10 -10.66 19.26
N LEU A 160 12.19 -9.91 18.64
CA LEU A 160 11.52 -8.77 19.22
C LEU A 160 10.00 -8.96 19.31
N SER A 161 9.42 -8.34 20.31
CA SER A 161 7.99 -8.10 20.40
C SER A 161 7.62 -6.70 19.85
N PRO A 162 6.37 -6.45 19.45
CA PRO A 162 5.94 -5.12 19.00
C PRO A 162 6.19 -4.00 20.02
N GLY A 163 6.16 -4.32 21.33
CA GLY A 163 6.41 -3.37 22.40
C GLY A 163 7.84 -2.83 22.46
N GLU A 164 8.81 -3.62 21.97
CA GLU A 164 10.24 -3.29 21.99
C GLU A 164 10.67 -2.44 20.80
N LEU A 165 9.80 -2.20 19.85
CA LEU A 165 10.05 -1.24 18.77
C LEU A 165 9.94 0.18 19.30
N ASP A 166 10.95 1.02 19.09
CA ASP A 166 10.86 2.44 19.39
C ASP A 166 10.03 3.20 18.38
N ARG A 167 10.14 2.82 17.10
CA ARG A 167 9.48 3.47 15.98
C ARG A 167 8.92 2.47 14.98
N VAL A 168 7.76 2.81 14.41
CA VAL A 168 7.18 2.14 13.24
C VAL A 168 7.02 3.19 12.15
N ILE A 169 7.69 3.00 11.03
CA ILE A 169 7.70 3.92 9.89
C ILE A 169 6.92 3.27 8.75
N LEU A 170 5.92 3.98 8.25
CA LEU A 170 5.15 3.55 7.08
C LEU A 170 5.70 4.21 5.81
N VAL A 171 6.02 3.39 4.83
CA VAL A 171 6.54 3.78 3.52
C VAL A 171 5.65 3.18 2.42
N GLY A 172 5.72 3.75 1.23
CA GLY A 172 4.94 3.30 0.08
C GLY A 172 3.56 3.95 0.00
N GLY A 173 3.10 4.14 -1.23
CA GLY A 173 1.87 4.88 -1.53
C GLY A 173 0.60 4.28 -0.90
N MET A 174 0.58 2.95 -0.73
CA MET A 174 -0.56 2.22 -0.15
C MET A 174 -0.73 2.45 1.35
N THR A 175 0.30 2.86 2.05
CA THR A 175 0.21 3.21 3.49
C THR A 175 -0.61 4.47 3.75
N ARG A 176 -0.98 5.21 2.72
CA ARG A 176 -1.93 6.33 2.81
C ARG A 176 -3.37 5.86 3.04
N MET A 177 -3.68 4.61 2.70
CA MET A 177 -5.02 4.03 2.88
C MET A 177 -5.33 3.85 4.37
N PRO A 178 -6.49 4.32 4.88
CA PRO A 178 -6.82 4.25 6.30
C PRO A 178 -6.74 2.85 6.88
N VAL A 179 -7.30 1.85 6.21
CA VAL A 179 -7.32 0.46 6.69
C VAL A 179 -5.93 -0.15 6.86
N VAL A 180 -4.95 0.24 6.01
CA VAL A 180 -3.55 -0.20 6.12
C VAL A 180 -2.92 0.37 7.38
N ARG A 181 -3.18 1.65 7.67
CA ARG A 181 -2.71 2.29 8.91
C ARG A 181 -3.36 1.71 10.15
N ASP A 182 -4.64 1.40 10.08
CA ASP A 182 -5.37 0.79 11.18
C ASP A 182 -4.85 -0.62 11.48
N LEU A 183 -4.51 -1.39 10.44
CA LEU A 183 -3.83 -2.67 10.60
C LEU A 183 -2.48 -2.50 11.29
N ALA A 184 -1.63 -1.57 10.83
CA ALA A 184 -0.34 -1.29 11.46
C ALA A 184 -0.50 -0.89 12.93
N ARG A 185 -1.46 0.01 13.23
CA ARG A 185 -1.77 0.42 14.62
C ARG A 185 -2.18 -0.78 15.47
N SER A 186 -3.00 -1.68 14.94
CA SER A 186 -3.46 -2.89 15.62
C SER A 186 -2.32 -3.87 15.89
N LEU A 187 -1.42 -4.08 14.93
CA LEU A 187 -0.30 -5.01 15.06
C LEU A 187 0.78 -4.53 16.04
N PHE A 188 1.05 -3.23 16.05
CA PHE A 188 2.16 -2.67 16.84
C PHE A 188 1.71 -2.01 18.15
N GLY A 189 0.41 -1.79 18.35
CA GLY A 189 -0.12 -1.15 19.56
C GLY A 189 0.33 0.31 19.75
N LYS A 190 0.83 0.95 18.70
CA LYS A 190 1.31 2.33 18.71
C LYS A 190 0.97 3.05 17.40
N GLU A 191 0.93 4.38 17.44
CA GLU A 191 0.71 5.19 16.24
C GLU A 191 1.96 5.15 15.34
N PRO A 192 1.84 4.70 14.09
CA PRO A 192 2.97 4.71 13.17
C PRO A 192 3.35 6.14 12.79
N TYR A 193 4.64 6.36 12.57
CA TYR A 193 5.13 7.62 12.01
C TYR A 193 4.71 7.72 10.55
N ARG A 194 4.17 8.90 10.20
CA ARG A 194 3.70 9.17 8.84
C ARG A 194 4.84 9.71 8.00
N TYR A 195 4.78 9.38 6.72
CA TYR A 195 5.61 10.02 5.71
C TYR A 195 5.50 11.55 5.83
N ILE A 196 6.64 12.21 5.88
CA ILE A 196 6.75 13.66 5.65
C ILE A 196 6.85 13.80 4.14
N ASP A 197 5.87 14.47 3.51
CA ASP A 197 5.89 14.76 2.07
C ASP A 197 7.13 15.58 1.67
#